data_161eb6f7186b30b59e4dcc17fcc68741
#
_entry.id   161eb6f7186b30b59e4dcc17fcc68741
#
_cell.length_a   1.000
_cell.length_b   1.000
_cell.length_c   1.000
_cell.angle_alpha   90.00
_cell.angle_beta   90.00
_cell.angle_gamma   90.00
#
_symmetry.space_group_name_H-M   'P 1'
#
loop_
_entity.id
_entity.type
_entity.pdbx_description
1 polymer ?
#
loop_
_entity_poly.entity_id
_entity_poly.type
_entity_poly.pdbx_seq_one_letter_code
_entity_poly.pdbx_strand_id
1 'polypeptide(L)'
;MRFAHLADVHIGSWRDPAMKELSMDAFKRAIAIVIGKQLDFLIISGDLFNTALPAIDHLQETVILLKKLKQKSIPVYIVPGSHDYNAGGRTILDVLEEAEMLINVIKGSVIDGKLRLKFTSDSRTGAKLTGLGGRRGSLEKKEYSTLDLASLEDEPGFKIFLFHSAIDELKPDDLERMESMSAKELPKGFDYYAGGHVHIVEHKDVLGRKNLVYPGPIFPASFSELWKLEKGGFYIYEDGRLEFQPLELKKIIKLELDAEGKSPENLNKELESFAEQKTFADSIVIIRAAGKLLHGRPGDVDFRSLFRELYAKGAFFVMRNTSRLTSEEFSEVKVHSGTADEIEDEMIRNHLSEQKHKAPGIDADMVKSLIRAMSEEQRDGEKKYEYEERIRKDVDKLFHL
;
A
#
# COMPACT_ATOMS: atom_id res chain seq x y z
N MET A 1 -5.69 -31.97 -4.07
CA MET A 1 -5.46 -30.68 -4.75
C MET A 1 -4.75 -29.74 -3.81
N ARG A 2 -3.65 -29.14 -4.29
CA ARG A 2 -2.75 -28.31 -3.49
C ARG A 2 -2.41 -27.02 -4.25
N PHE A 3 -2.71 -25.87 -3.71
CA PHE A 3 -2.40 -24.60 -4.37
C PHE A 3 -1.95 -23.53 -3.39
N ALA A 4 -1.26 -22.52 -3.91
CA ALA A 4 -0.93 -21.31 -3.15
C ALA A 4 -1.85 -20.16 -3.57
N HIS A 5 -2.20 -19.31 -2.62
CA HIS A 5 -2.95 -18.09 -2.84
C HIS A 5 -2.16 -16.88 -2.32
N LEU A 6 -1.64 -16.08 -3.26
CA LEU A 6 -1.00 -14.79 -3.03
C LEU A 6 -1.96 -13.67 -3.41
N ALA A 7 -1.83 -12.53 -2.77
CA ALA A 7 -2.45 -11.26 -3.18
C ALA A 7 -1.51 -10.09 -2.85
N ASP A 8 -1.79 -8.93 -3.39
CA ASP A 8 -1.15 -7.67 -3.00
C ASP A 8 0.39 -7.81 -2.96
N VAL A 9 0.94 -8.37 -4.05
CA VAL A 9 2.37 -8.66 -4.18
C VAL A 9 3.18 -7.37 -4.24
N HIS A 10 2.63 -6.34 -4.91
CA HIS A 10 3.18 -5.00 -5.02
C HIS A 10 4.67 -4.94 -5.33
N ILE A 11 5.11 -5.71 -6.34
CA ILE A 11 6.51 -5.67 -6.78
C ILE A 11 6.90 -4.24 -7.11
N GLY A 12 7.96 -3.75 -6.45
CA GLY A 12 8.44 -2.38 -6.60
C GLY A 12 7.74 -1.37 -5.69
N SER A 13 7.01 -1.80 -4.65
CA SER A 13 6.56 -0.93 -3.56
C SER A 13 7.76 -0.30 -2.84
N TRP A 14 7.49 0.73 -2.04
CA TRP A 14 8.47 1.57 -1.37
C TRP A 14 9.27 2.51 -2.31
N ARG A 15 9.61 3.68 -1.78
CA ARG A 15 10.44 4.66 -2.49
C ARG A 15 11.93 4.44 -2.27
N ASP A 16 12.29 3.96 -1.07
CA ASP A 16 13.67 3.64 -0.75
C ASP A 16 14.14 2.41 -1.54
N PRO A 17 15.30 2.47 -2.20
CA PRO A 17 15.79 1.38 -3.05
C PRO A 17 15.97 0.05 -2.29
N ALA A 18 16.50 0.08 -1.06
CA ALA A 18 16.72 -1.14 -0.28
C ALA A 18 15.40 -1.81 0.13
N MET A 19 14.41 -1.00 0.55
CA MET A 19 13.08 -1.49 0.89
C MET A 19 12.31 -1.97 -0.34
N LYS A 20 12.51 -1.33 -1.49
CA LYS A 20 11.85 -1.65 -2.75
C LYS A 20 12.15 -3.06 -3.23
N GLU A 21 13.37 -3.53 -3.05
CA GLU A 21 13.78 -4.87 -3.44
C GLU A 21 13.15 -5.96 -2.58
N LEU A 22 12.72 -5.65 -1.36
CA LEU A 22 12.14 -6.65 -0.45
C LEU A 22 10.84 -7.27 -0.97
N SER A 23 10.03 -6.52 -1.72
CA SER A 23 8.82 -7.08 -2.36
C SER A 23 9.18 -8.13 -3.43
N MET A 24 10.23 -7.88 -4.21
CA MET A 24 10.73 -8.84 -5.18
C MET A 24 11.36 -10.06 -4.49
N ASP A 25 12.11 -9.87 -3.41
CA ASP A 25 12.71 -10.97 -2.65
C ASP A 25 11.63 -11.83 -1.96
N ALA A 26 10.55 -11.21 -1.47
CA ALA A 26 9.38 -11.92 -0.98
C ALA A 26 8.76 -12.79 -2.07
N PHE A 27 8.59 -12.23 -3.27
CA PHE A 27 8.04 -12.97 -4.41
C PHE A 27 8.95 -14.12 -4.84
N LYS A 28 10.26 -13.91 -4.95
CA LYS A 28 11.26 -14.97 -5.18
C LYS A 28 11.12 -16.11 -4.19
N ARG A 29 11.00 -15.77 -2.89
CA ARG A 29 10.87 -16.76 -1.82
C ARG A 29 9.55 -17.51 -1.87
N ALA A 30 8.44 -16.82 -2.14
CA ALA A 30 7.14 -17.44 -2.33
C ALA A 30 7.16 -18.46 -3.48
N ILE A 31 7.70 -18.08 -4.65
CA ILE A 31 7.82 -18.95 -5.81
C ILE A 31 8.72 -20.16 -5.51
N ALA A 32 9.83 -19.97 -4.79
CA ALA A 32 10.69 -21.08 -4.38
C ALA A 32 9.95 -22.08 -3.48
N ILE A 33 9.11 -21.62 -2.56
CA ILE A 33 8.28 -22.47 -1.70
C ILE A 33 7.23 -23.23 -2.55
N VAL A 34 6.54 -22.54 -3.46
CA VAL A 34 5.54 -23.15 -4.37
C VAL A 34 6.16 -24.29 -5.18
N ILE A 35 7.33 -24.05 -5.76
CA ILE A 35 8.07 -25.07 -6.53
C ILE A 35 8.56 -26.20 -5.60
N GLY A 36 9.15 -25.87 -4.46
CA GLY A 36 9.68 -26.85 -3.52
C GLY A 36 8.61 -27.79 -2.94
N LYS A 37 7.42 -27.27 -2.71
CA LYS A 37 6.26 -28.04 -2.27
C LYS A 37 5.54 -28.75 -3.43
N GLN A 38 5.92 -28.54 -4.68
CA GLN A 38 5.29 -29.12 -5.88
C GLN A 38 3.78 -28.90 -5.90
N LEU A 39 3.33 -27.67 -5.66
CA LEU A 39 1.91 -27.33 -5.67
C LEU A 39 1.32 -27.51 -7.08
N ASP A 40 0.02 -27.74 -7.17
CA ASP A 40 -0.65 -27.96 -8.45
C ASP A 40 -0.74 -26.69 -9.27
N PHE A 41 -1.03 -25.54 -8.62
CA PHE A 41 -1.08 -24.22 -9.25
C PHE A 41 -0.88 -23.08 -8.23
N LEU A 42 -0.73 -21.87 -8.75
CA LEU A 42 -0.62 -20.63 -8.00
C LEU A 42 -1.76 -19.69 -8.36
N ILE A 43 -2.39 -19.06 -7.36
CA ILE A 43 -3.38 -17.99 -7.52
C ILE A 43 -2.77 -16.68 -7.09
N ILE A 44 -3.02 -15.59 -7.86
CA ILE A 44 -2.69 -14.23 -7.49
C ILE A 44 -3.96 -13.37 -7.57
N SER A 45 -4.45 -12.90 -6.42
CA SER A 45 -5.68 -12.12 -6.34
C SER A 45 -5.40 -10.62 -6.40
N GLY A 46 -4.83 -10.16 -7.51
CA GLY A 46 -4.58 -8.76 -7.83
C GLY A 46 -3.29 -8.16 -7.31
N ASP A 47 -2.97 -7.00 -7.85
CA ASP A 47 -1.84 -6.14 -7.49
C ASP A 47 -0.49 -6.88 -7.51
N LEU A 48 -0.19 -7.52 -8.65
CA LEU A 48 1.12 -8.15 -8.88
C LEU A 48 2.24 -7.11 -8.85
N PHE A 49 2.01 -5.96 -9.50
CA PHE A 49 2.94 -4.84 -9.51
C PHE A 49 2.39 -3.65 -8.72
N ASN A 50 3.29 -2.85 -8.15
CA ASN A 50 2.89 -1.63 -7.42
C ASN A 50 2.39 -0.52 -8.36
N THR A 51 2.69 -0.59 -9.65
CA THR A 51 2.26 0.36 -10.67
C THR A 51 1.95 -0.36 -11.98
N ALA A 52 1.03 0.19 -12.76
CA ALA A 52 0.62 -0.35 -14.04
C ALA A 52 1.77 -0.47 -15.08
N LEU A 53 2.83 0.30 -14.90
CA LEU A 53 4.07 0.24 -15.69
C LEU A 53 5.24 0.00 -14.72
N PRO A 54 5.56 -1.26 -14.41
CA PRO A 54 6.66 -1.60 -13.52
C PRO A 54 8.02 -1.25 -14.13
N ALA A 55 9.04 -1.10 -13.29
CA ALA A 55 10.42 -0.99 -13.75
C ALA A 55 10.80 -2.24 -14.58
N ILE A 56 11.57 -2.04 -15.63
CA ILE A 56 11.95 -3.11 -16.57
C ILE A 56 12.66 -4.26 -15.84
N ASP A 57 13.53 -3.94 -14.88
CA ASP A 57 14.25 -4.96 -14.11
C ASP A 57 13.30 -5.84 -13.29
N HIS A 58 12.30 -5.25 -12.65
CA HIS A 58 11.27 -5.99 -11.92
C HIS A 58 10.41 -6.85 -12.85
N LEU A 59 10.05 -6.32 -14.03
CA LEU A 59 9.32 -7.09 -15.02
C LEU A 59 10.14 -8.28 -15.52
N GLN A 60 11.42 -8.07 -15.82
CA GLN A 60 12.33 -9.13 -16.26
C GLN A 60 12.46 -10.25 -15.20
N GLU A 61 12.68 -9.88 -13.94
CA GLU A 61 12.76 -10.85 -12.84
C GLU A 61 11.44 -11.62 -12.67
N THR A 62 10.31 -10.91 -12.75
CA THR A 62 8.98 -11.54 -12.70
C THR A 62 8.80 -12.58 -13.81
N VAL A 63 9.15 -12.23 -15.04
CA VAL A 63 9.10 -13.18 -16.20
C VAL A 63 9.97 -14.40 -15.93
N ILE A 64 11.18 -14.23 -15.39
CA ILE A 64 12.08 -15.34 -15.06
C ILE A 64 11.43 -16.28 -14.02
N LEU A 65 10.78 -15.72 -13.00
CA LEU A 65 10.11 -16.51 -11.95
C LEU A 65 8.87 -17.25 -12.49
N LEU A 66 8.04 -16.58 -13.26
CA LEU A 66 6.87 -17.20 -13.92
C LEU A 66 7.30 -18.30 -14.89
N LYS A 67 8.39 -18.10 -15.64
CA LYS A 67 8.96 -19.12 -16.52
C LYS A 67 9.43 -20.36 -15.74
N LYS A 68 10.00 -20.20 -14.54
CA LYS A 68 10.37 -21.32 -13.67
C LYS A 68 9.14 -22.15 -13.26
N LEU A 69 8.02 -21.49 -12.91
CA LEU A 69 6.76 -22.17 -12.61
C LEU A 69 6.24 -22.93 -13.84
N LYS A 70 6.21 -22.29 -15.01
CA LYS A 70 5.81 -22.92 -16.28
C LYS A 70 6.64 -24.17 -16.60
N GLN A 71 7.97 -24.10 -16.40
CA GLN A 71 8.87 -25.26 -16.59
C GLN A 71 8.60 -26.40 -15.61
N LYS A 72 7.99 -26.12 -14.46
CA LYS A 72 7.56 -27.13 -13.46
C LYS A 72 6.10 -27.54 -13.65
N SER A 73 5.44 -27.10 -14.73
CA SER A 73 4.03 -27.33 -14.99
C SER A 73 3.11 -26.85 -13.85
N ILE A 74 3.45 -25.74 -13.23
CA ILE A 74 2.66 -25.07 -12.20
C ILE A 74 2.05 -23.80 -12.85
N PRO A 75 0.79 -23.84 -13.30
CA PRO A 75 0.12 -22.69 -13.89
C PRO A 75 -0.13 -21.60 -12.83
N VAL A 76 -0.19 -20.34 -13.30
CA VAL A 76 -0.49 -19.18 -12.49
C VAL A 76 -1.81 -18.60 -12.96
N TYR A 77 -2.81 -18.55 -12.08
CA TYR A 77 -4.12 -17.95 -12.31
C TYR A 77 -4.20 -16.61 -11.61
N ILE A 78 -4.63 -15.57 -12.31
CA ILE A 78 -4.63 -14.19 -11.78
C ILE A 78 -5.93 -13.46 -12.12
N VAL A 79 -6.31 -12.52 -11.26
CA VAL A 79 -7.15 -11.37 -11.60
C VAL A 79 -6.32 -10.09 -11.41
N PRO A 80 -6.45 -9.06 -12.24
CA PRO A 80 -5.76 -7.80 -12.00
C PRO A 80 -6.34 -7.08 -10.78
N GLY A 81 -5.48 -6.36 -10.06
CA GLY A 81 -5.87 -5.46 -8.98
C GLY A 81 -5.88 -4.00 -9.44
N SER A 82 -6.15 -3.10 -8.51
CA SER A 82 -6.31 -1.66 -8.80
C SER A 82 -5.03 -0.98 -9.29
N HIS A 83 -3.86 -1.50 -8.93
CA HIS A 83 -2.54 -1.01 -9.33
C HIS A 83 -2.09 -1.54 -10.69
N ASP A 84 -2.66 -2.64 -11.18
CA ASP A 84 -2.28 -3.27 -12.44
C ASP A 84 -2.84 -2.54 -13.67
N TYR A 85 -3.89 -1.70 -13.53
CA TYR A 85 -4.53 -1.00 -14.64
C TYR A 85 -3.85 0.33 -14.99
N ASN A 86 -3.68 0.59 -16.29
CA ASN A 86 -3.33 1.91 -16.82
C ASN A 86 -4.59 2.67 -17.30
N ALA A 87 -4.42 3.95 -17.64
CA ALA A 87 -5.50 4.80 -18.14
C ALA A 87 -6.13 4.29 -19.46
N GLY A 88 -5.41 3.49 -20.24
CA GLY A 88 -5.88 2.90 -21.49
C GLY A 88 -6.62 1.57 -21.33
N GLY A 89 -6.82 1.09 -20.09
CA GLY A 89 -7.53 -0.16 -19.77
C GLY A 89 -6.74 -1.44 -20.10
N ARG A 90 -5.54 -1.35 -20.67
CA ARG A 90 -4.62 -2.47 -20.89
C ARG A 90 -3.67 -2.59 -19.71
N THR A 91 -3.24 -3.81 -19.44
CA THR A 91 -2.34 -4.12 -18.32
C THR A 91 -1.08 -4.80 -18.82
N ILE A 92 -0.01 -4.73 -18.03
CA ILE A 92 1.19 -5.55 -18.30
C ILE A 92 0.86 -7.04 -18.15
N LEU A 93 -0.21 -7.38 -17.42
CA LEU A 93 -0.68 -8.75 -17.26
C LEU A 93 -1.18 -9.32 -18.59
N ASP A 94 -1.78 -8.50 -19.47
CA ASP A 94 -2.20 -8.93 -20.82
C ASP A 94 -0.99 -9.38 -21.65
N VAL A 95 0.16 -8.67 -21.50
CA VAL A 95 1.42 -9.03 -22.17
C VAL A 95 1.96 -10.35 -21.61
N LEU A 96 1.88 -10.54 -20.28
CA LEU A 96 2.32 -11.79 -19.64
C LEU A 96 1.41 -12.96 -19.99
N GLU A 97 0.10 -12.72 -20.19
CA GLU A 97 -0.86 -13.74 -20.66
C GLU A 97 -0.57 -14.16 -22.11
N GLU A 98 -0.38 -13.19 -23.02
CA GLU A 98 -0.02 -13.47 -24.42
C GLU A 98 1.33 -14.21 -24.54
N ALA A 99 2.25 -13.97 -23.60
CA ALA A 99 3.49 -14.71 -23.49
C ALA A 99 3.30 -16.10 -22.81
N GLU A 100 2.07 -16.46 -22.45
CA GLU A 100 1.72 -17.71 -21.76
C GLU A 100 2.44 -17.90 -20.40
N MET A 101 2.73 -16.81 -19.69
CA MET A 101 3.38 -16.85 -18.39
C MET A 101 2.37 -16.96 -17.25
N LEU A 102 1.14 -16.51 -17.46
CA LEU A 102 0.03 -16.58 -16.52
C LEU A 102 -1.31 -16.68 -17.29
N ILE A 103 -2.40 -16.88 -16.57
CA ILE A 103 -3.75 -17.00 -17.13
C ILE A 103 -4.65 -16.04 -16.35
N ASN A 104 -5.13 -14.99 -17.00
CA ASN A 104 -6.15 -14.13 -16.45
C ASN A 104 -7.50 -14.86 -16.48
N VAL A 105 -8.13 -15.04 -15.33
CA VAL A 105 -9.40 -15.78 -15.21
C VAL A 105 -10.63 -14.92 -15.41
N ILE A 106 -10.48 -13.61 -15.66
CA ILE A 106 -11.60 -12.75 -16.05
C ILE A 106 -11.95 -13.02 -17.51
N LYS A 107 -12.74 -14.04 -17.73
CA LYS A 107 -13.26 -14.41 -19.06
C LYS A 107 -14.77 -14.31 -19.02
N GLY A 108 -15.37 -13.65 -20.00
CA GLY A 108 -16.83 -13.53 -20.04
C GLY A 108 -17.32 -12.57 -21.11
N SER A 109 -18.63 -12.41 -21.17
CA SER A 109 -19.29 -11.47 -22.06
C SER A 109 -20.61 -11.01 -21.46
N VAL A 110 -21.08 -9.83 -21.87
CA VAL A 110 -22.41 -9.35 -21.50
C VAL A 110 -23.42 -9.99 -22.42
N ILE A 111 -24.41 -10.71 -21.86
CA ILE A 111 -25.51 -11.37 -22.55
C ILE A 111 -26.79 -10.91 -21.87
N ASP A 112 -27.73 -10.33 -22.63
CA ASP A 112 -29.00 -9.81 -22.12
C ASP A 112 -28.84 -8.85 -20.90
N GLY A 113 -27.81 -8.00 -20.95
CA GLY A 113 -27.50 -7.03 -19.90
C GLY A 113 -26.85 -7.61 -18.64
N LYS A 114 -26.59 -8.92 -18.60
CA LYS A 114 -25.90 -9.62 -17.51
C LYS A 114 -24.48 -10.02 -17.90
N LEU A 115 -23.55 -9.84 -16.98
CA LEU A 115 -22.18 -10.29 -17.15
C LEU A 115 -22.10 -11.80 -16.85
N ARG A 116 -21.95 -12.59 -17.90
CA ARG A 116 -21.76 -14.04 -17.81
C ARG A 116 -20.28 -14.36 -17.86
N LEU A 117 -19.72 -14.73 -16.71
CA LEU A 117 -18.32 -15.19 -16.61
C LEU A 117 -18.20 -16.63 -17.12
N LYS A 118 -17.01 -16.96 -17.63
CA LYS A 118 -16.63 -18.32 -18.04
C LYS A 118 -15.61 -18.86 -17.07
N PHE A 119 -15.70 -20.16 -16.79
CA PHE A 119 -14.70 -20.83 -15.99
C PHE A 119 -13.46 -21.19 -16.81
N THR A 120 -12.30 -21.00 -16.21
CA THR A 120 -11.03 -21.56 -16.63
C THR A 120 -10.79 -22.82 -15.80
N SER A 121 -10.66 -23.98 -16.45
CA SER A 121 -10.42 -25.24 -15.76
C SER A 121 -8.93 -25.52 -15.67
N ASP A 122 -8.43 -25.79 -14.47
CA ASP A 122 -7.08 -26.31 -14.30
C ASP A 122 -6.99 -27.74 -14.83
N SER A 123 -6.10 -27.97 -15.80
CA SER A 123 -6.02 -29.25 -16.52
C SER A 123 -5.56 -30.42 -15.64
N ARG A 124 -4.87 -30.15 -14.53
CA ARG A 124 -4.31 -31.15 -13.64
C ARG A 124 -5.28 -31.61 -12.57
N THR A 125 -6.00 -30.65 -11.99
CA THR A 125 -6.88 -30.87 -10.82
C THR A 125 -8.36 -30.89 -11.17
N GLY A 126 -8.74 -30.32 -12.31
CA GLY A 126 -10.13 -30.11 -12.69
C GLY A 126 -10.79 -28.95 -11.92
N ALA A 127 -10.06 -28.20 -11.11
CA ALA A 127 -10.57 -27.01 -10.42
C ALA A 127 -11.02 -25.96 -11.43
N LYS A 128 -12.15 -25.32 -11.17
CA LYS A 128 -12.78 -24.30 -12.02
C LYS A 128 -12.58 -22.92 -11.41
N LEU A 129 -11.82 -22.06 -12.09
CA LEU A 129 -11.48 -20.74 -11.63
C LEU A 129 -12.19 -19.68 -12.47
N THR A 130 -12.74 -18.67 -11.83
CA THR A 130 -13.29 -17.47 -12.46
C THR A 130 -13.20 -16.31 -11.48
N GLY A 131 -13.52 -15.09 -11.90
CA GLY A 131 -13.47 -13.98 -10.96
C GLY A 131 -13.64 -12.60 -11.59
N LEU A 132 -13.49 -11.59 -10.75
CA LEU A 132 -13.49 -10.17 -11.12
C LEU A 132 -12.26 -9.47 -10.52
N GLY A 133 -11.66 -8.58 -11.29
CA GLY A 133 -10.53 -7.75 -10.86
C GLY A 133 -10.98 -6.52 -10.09
N GLY A 134 -10.04 -5.90 -9.37
CA GLY A 134 -10.23 -4.58 -8.76
C GLY A 134 -9.97 -3.47 -9.76
N ARG A 135 -10.70 -2.37 -9.63
CA ARG A 135 -10.50 -1.15 -10.42
C ARG A 135 -10.33 0.05 -9.52
N ARG A 136 -9.61 1.07 -9.96
CA ARG A 136 -9.51 2.32 -9.21
C ARG A 136 -10.88 2.94 -9.00
N GLY A 137 -11.14 3.39 -7.75
CA GLY A 137 -12.41 4.01 -7.37
C GLY A 137 -13.56 3.02 -7.31
N SER A 138 -13.29 1.75 -7.02
CA SER A 138 -14.28 0.68 -6.82
C SER A 138 -15.30 0.56 -7.97
N LEU A 139 -14.86 0.82 -9.20
CA LEU A 139 -15.70 0.76 -10.39
C LEU A 139 -16.18 -0.67 -10.69
N GLU A 140 -15.50 -1.69 -10.18
CA GLU A 140 -15.87 -3.10 -10.28
C GLU A 140 -17.21 -3.42 -9.61
N LYS A 141 -17.69 -2.61 -8.65
CA LYS A 141 -19.01 -2.84 -7.99
C LYS A 141 -20.16 -2.97 -8.99
N LYS A 142 -20.11 -2.22 -10.10
CA LYS A 142 -21.12 -2.34 -11.15
C LYS A 142 -21.09 -3.72 -11.83
N GLU A 143 -19.93 -4.32 -11.95
CA GLU A 143 -19.79 -5.63 -12.56
C GLU A 143 -20.42 -6.70 -11.65
N TYR A 144 -20.25 -6.61 -10.32
CA TYR A 144 -20.92 -7.52 -9.37
C TYR A 144 -22.43 -7.43 -9.45
N SER A 145 -23.01 -6.23 -9.53
CA SER A 145 -24.46 -6.05 -9.61
C SER A 145 -25.08 -6.60 -10.90
N THR A 146 -24.28 -6.81 -11.94
CA THR A 146 -24.73 -7.32 -13.24
C THR A 146 -24.38 -8.79 -13.47
N LEU A 147 -23.73 -9.47 -12.50
CA LEU A 147 -23.35 -10.88 -12.65
C LEU A 147 -24.56 -11.78 -12.91
N ASP A 148 -24.38 -12.71 -13.85
CA ASP A 148 -25.28 -13.86 -14.02
C ASP A 148 -24.95 -14.93 -12.97
N LEU A 149 -25.48 -14.72 -11.74
CA LEU A 149 -25.18 -15.57 -10.60
C LEU A 149 -25.58 -17.02 -10.82
N ALA A 150 -26.74 -17.28 -11.49
CA ALA A 150 -27.22 -18.63 -11.72
C ALA A 150 -26.20 -19.46 -12.52
N SER A 151 -25.63 -18.91 -13.58
CA SER A 151 -24.62 -19.61 -14.39
C SER A 151 -23.34 -19.96 -13.60
N LEU A 152 -23.03 -19.23 -12.53
CA LEU A 152 -21.89 -19.48 -11.67
C LEU A 152 -22.19 -20.46 -10.55
N GLU A 153 -23.37 -20.34 -9.96
CA GLU A 153 -23.79 -21.14 -8.80
C GLU A 153 -24.10 -22.58 -9.19
N ASP A 154 -24.73 -22.80 -10.34
CA ASP A 154 -25.14 -24.12 -10.86
C ASP A 154 -23.97 -24.97 -11.43
N GLU A 155 -22.81 -24.35 -11.68
CA GLU A 155 -21.66 -25.05 -12.22
C GLU A 155 -21.12 -26.10 -11.24
N PRO A 156 -21.00 -27.39 -11.65
CA PRO A 156 -20.53 -28.45 -10.76
C PRO A 156 -19.01 -28.48 -10.62
N GLY A 157 -18.53 -29.15 -9.54
CA GLY A 157 -17.11 -29.37 -9.27
C GLY A 157 -16.53 -28.38 -8.28
N PHE A 158 -15.23 -28.48 -8.01
CA PHE A 158 -14.52 -27.58 -7.10
C PHE A 158 -14.33 -26.23 -7.77
N LYS A 159 -14.90 -25.18 -7.16
CA LYS A 159 -14.94 -23.84 -7.72
C LYS A 159 -14.17 -22.84 -6.88
N ILE A 160 -13.37 -22.00 -7.53
CA ILE A 160 -12.61 -20.91 -6.92
C ILE A 160 -13.04 -19.59 -7.54
N PHE A 161 -13.47 -18.64 -6.72
CA PHE A 161 -13.78 -17.27 -7.15
C PHE A 161 -12.66 -16.32 -6.72
N LEU A 162 -11.94 -15.75 -7.69
CA LEU A 162 -10.91 -14.76 -7.44
C LEU A 162 -11.53 -13.37 -7.48
N PHE A 163 -11.14 -12.52 -6.52
CA PHE A 163 -11.63 -11.14 -6.51
C PHE A 163 -10.60 -10.19 -5.87
N HIS A 164 -10.69 -8.91 -6.24
CA HIS A 164 -9.81 -7.89 -5.67
C HIS A 164 -10.66 -6.69 -5.24
N SER A 165 -11.31 -6.79 -4.09
CA SER A 165 -12.23 -5.79 -3.51
C SER A 165 -12.36 -6.00 -2.01
N ALA A 166 -12.70 -4.94 -1.28
CA ALA A 166 -12.96 -5.02 0.15
C ALA A 166 -14.36 -5.60 0.43
N ILE A 167 -14.45 -6.48 1.44
CA ILE A 167 -15.70 -7.07 1.93
C ILE A 167 -16.05 -6.45 3.28
N ASP A 168 -17.28 -5.91 3.41
CA ASP A 168 -17.77 -5.20 4.60
C ASP A 168 -17.59 -6.00 5.89
N GLU A 169 -17.90 -7.30 5.84
CA GLU A 169 -17.88 -8.18 6.99
C GLU A 169 -16.47 -8.57 7.47
N LEU A 170 -15.44 -8.23 6.70
CA LEU A 170 -14.02 -8.52 7.02
C LEU A 170 -13.17 -7.24 7.10
N LYS A 171 -13.72 -6.11 6.75
CA LYS A 171 -13.00 -4.85 6.76
C LYS A 171 -12.69 -4.41 8.19
N PRO A 172 -11.41 -4.12 8.54
CA PRO A 172 -11.04 -3.57 9.84
C PRO A 172 -11.66 -2.18 10.08
N ASP A 173 -11.94 -1.85 11.35
CA ASP A 173 -12.54 -0.58 11.76
C ASP A 173 -11.73 0.64 11.31
N ASP A 174 -10.39 0.55 11.30
CA ASP A 174 -9.51 1.63 10.86
C ASP A 174 -9.55 1.88 9.33
N LEU A 175 -10.20 1.00 8.57
CA LEU A 175 -10.48 1.14 7.15
C LEU A 175 -11.97 1.48 6.87
N GLU A 176 -12.72 1.98 7.86
CA GLU A 176 -14.16 2.28 7.75
C GLU A 176 -14.49 3.12 6.50
N ARG A 177 -13.63 4.08 6.14
CA ARG A 177 -13.82 4.94 4.96
C ARG A 177 -13.49 4.28 3.62
N MET A 178 -12.89 3.09 3.64
CA MET A 178 -12.60 2.34 2.41
C MET A 178 -13.92 1.85 1.82
N GLU A 179 -14.13 2.10 0.54
CA GLU A 179 -15.27 1.56 -0.19
C GLU A 179 -15.20 0.03 -0.20
N SER A 180 -16.30 -0.60 0.14
CA SER A 180 -16.42 -2.05 0.27
C SER A 180 -17.79 -2.52 -0.21
N MET A 181 -17.98 -3.81 -0.32
CA MET A 181 -19.24 -4.45 -0.67
C MET A 181 -19.55 -5.59 0.31
N SER A 182 -20.83 -5.93 0.45
CA SER A 182 -21.18 -7.09 1.26
C SER A 182 -20.76 -8.40 0.59
N ALA A 183 -20.34 -9.38 1.39
CA ALA A 183 -20.09 -10.73 0.90
C ALA A 183 -21.30 -11.36 0.19
N LYS A 184 -22.51 -10.82 0.40
CA LYS A 184 -23.73 -11.26 -0.31
C LYS A 184 -23.66 -11.04 -1.82
N GLU A 185 -22.85 -10.09 -2.29
CA GLU A 185 -22.66 -9.79 -3.71
C GLU A 185 -21.77 -10.83 -4.43
N LEU A 186 -20.99 -11.60 -3.68
CA LEU A 186 -20.25 -12.73 -4.23
C LEU A 186 -21.22 -13.89 -4.57
N PRO A 187 -20.97 -14.64 -5.67
CA PRO A 187 -21.76 -15.84 -6.00
C PRO A 187 -21.63 -16.89 -4.88
N LYS A 188 -22.67 -17.71 -4.70
CA LYS A 188 -22.66 -18.82 -3.73
C LYS A 188 -22.09 -20.11 -4.35
N GLY A 189 -21.87 -21.10 -3.49
CA GLY A 189 -21.53 -22.45 -3.92
C GLY A 189 -20.12 -22.61 -4.46
N PHE A 190 -19.22 -21.67 -4.16
CA PHE A 190 -17.79 -21.83 -4.39
C PHE A 190 -17.13 -22.43 -3.15
N ASP A 191 -16.09 -23.24 -3.37
CA ASP A 191 -15.35 -23.93 -2.31
C ASP A 191 -14.26 -23.03 -1.72
N TYR A 192 -13.83 -22.01 -2.48
CA TYR A 192 -12.79 -21.07 -2.08
C TYR A 192 -13.03 -19.69 -2.72
N TYR A 193 -12.90 -18.65 -1.92
CA TYR A 193 -12.97 -17.26 -2.38
C TYR A 193 -11.62 -16.59 -2.13
N ALA A 194 -10.89 -16.37 -3.21
CA ALA A 194 -9.55 -15.82 -3.20
C ALA A 194 -9.58 -14.29 -3.31
N GLY A 195 -9.47 -13.59 -2.19
CA GLY A 195 -9.54 -12.14 -2.08
C GLY A 195 -8.19 -11.44 -2.01
N GLY A 196 -8.14 -10.19 -2.47
CA GLY A 196 -7.05 -9.23 -2.31
C GLY A 196 -7.58 -7.83 -2.06
N HIS A 197 -6.71 -6.81 -1.99
CA HIS A 197 -6.99 -5.38 -1.85
C HIS A 197 -6.89 -4.79 -0.42
N VAL A 198 -7.33 -5.51 0.60
CA VAL A 198 -7.46 -4.92 1.96
C VAL A 198 -6.18 -4.99 2.77
N HIS A 199 -5.18 -5.75 2.31
CA HIS A 199 -3.89 -5.97 2.99
C HIS A 199 -4.01 -6.53 4.41
N ILE A 200 -5.06 -7.35 4.65
CA ILE A 200 -5.27 -8.10 5.91
C ILE A 200 -4.96 -9.57 5.71
N VAL A 201 -4.58 -10.24 6.77
CA VAL A 201 -4.46 -11.71 6.81
C VAL A 201 -5.68 -12.24 7.52
N GLU A 202 -6.62 -12.79 6.77
CA GLU A 202 -7.90 -13.26 7.31
C GLU A 202 -8.39 -14.49 6.54
N HIS A 203 -9.00 -15.42 7.26
CA HIS A 203 -9.67 -16.59 6.72
C HIS A 203 -10.94 -16.86 7.51
N LYS A 204 -12.10 -16.78 6.86
CA LYS A 204 -13.39 -16.93 7.54
C LYS A 204 -14.48 -17.38 6.59
N ASP A 205 -15.45 -18.10 7.12
CA ASP A 205 -16.73 -18.34 6.46
C ASP A 205 -17.67 -17.15 6.71
N VAL A 206 -18.20 -16.55 5.65
CA VAL A 206 -19.00 -15.33 5.73
C VAL A 206 -20.28 -15.49 4.91
N LEU A 207 -21.44 -15.34 5.54
CA LEU A 207 -22.76 -15.34 4.88
C LEU A 207 -22.94 -16.47 3.85
N GLY A 208 -22.46 -17.67 4.20
CA GLY A 208 -22.57 -18.87 3.37
C GLY A 208 -21.49 -18.97 2.26
N ARG A 209 -20.50 -18.07 2.22
CA ARG A 209 -19.29 -18.19 1.41
C ARG A 209 -18.21 -18.85 2.27
N LYS A 210 -17.87 -20.07 1.93
CA LYS A 210 -16.87 -20.87 2.65
C LYS A 210 -15.46 -20.50 2.20
N ASN A 211 -14.51 -20.54 3.13
CA ASN A 211 -13.11 -20.24 2.83
C ASN A 211 -12.93 -18.89 2.09
N LEU A 212 -13.50 -17.80 2.64
CA LEU A 212 -13.20 -16.46 2.16
C LEU A 212 -11.87 -16.04 2.77
N VAL A 213 -10.85 -15.84 1.92
CA VAL A 213 -9.45 -15.72 2.32
C VAL A 213 -8.82 -14.46 1.77
N TYR A 214 -8.26 -13.65 2.66
CA TYR A 214 -7.33 -12.58 2.32
C TYR A 214 -5.94 -12.96 2.84
N PRO A 215 -4.96 -13.20 1.98
CA PRO A 215 -3.60 -13.55 2.43
C PRO A 215 -2.80 -12.35 2.92
N GLY A 216 -3.28 -11.12 2.65
CA GLY A 216 -2.51 -9.91 2.84
C GLY A 216 -1.33 -9.80 1.87
N PRO A 217 -0.52 -8.74 2.02
CA PRO A 217 0.62 -8.53 1.15
C PRO A 217 1.72 -9.57 1.43
N ILE A 218 2.46 -9.96 0.40
CA ILE A 218 3.60 -10.87 0.58
C ILE A 218 4.76 -10.22 1.34
N PHE A 219 4.86 -8.88 1.27
CA PHE A 219 5.72 -8.04 2.08
C PHE A 219 4.97 -6.72 2.37
N PRO A 220 4.90 -6.25 3.62
CA PRO A 220 4.22 -5.01 3.96
C PRO A 220 4.70 -3.83 3.13
N ALA A 221 3.80 -3.09 2.48
CA ALA A 221 4.10 -2.02 1.55
C ALA A 221 4.09 -0.61 2.17
N SER A 222 3.82 -0.49 3.47
CA SER A 222 3.77 0.77 4.19
C SER A 222 4.24 0.66 5.63
N PHE A 223 4.53 1.81 6.27
CA PHE A 223 4.84 1.88 7.70
C PHE A 223 3.72 1.26 8.55
N SER A 224 2.46 1.56 8.22
CA SER A 224 1.31 1.06 8.98
C SER A 224 1.20 -0.46 8.89
N GLU A 225 1.43 -1.02 7.71
CA GLU A 225 1.41 -2.47 7.51
C GLU A 225 2.58 -3.16 8.22
N LEU A 226 3.80 -2.61 8.13
CA LEU A 226 4.94 -3.11 8.91
C LEU A 226 4.66 -3.09 10.40
N TRP A 227 4.00 -2.03 10.88
CA TRP A 227 3.62 -1.93 12.29
C TRP A 227 2.60 -2.97 12.72
N LYS A 228 1.61 -3.27 11.86
CA LYS A 228 0.53 -4.21 12.17
C LYS A 228 0.93 -5.66 11.94
N LEU A 229 1.49 -5.95 10.75
CA LEU A 229 1.71 -7.31 10.27
C LEU A 229 3.08 -7.87 10.61
N GLU A 230 4.12 -7.01 10.72
CA GLU A 230 5.55 -7.35 10.89
C GLU A 230 6.12 -8.18 9.73
N LYS A 231 5.38 -9.10 9.20
CA LYS A 231 5.75 -9.97 8.07
C LYS A 231 4.56 -10.15 7.14
N GLY A 232 4.84 -10.34 5.87
CA GLY A 232 3.86 -10.77 4.90
C GLY A 232 3.80 -12.29 4.78
N GLY A 233 3.06 -12.79 3.80
CA GLY A 233 2.95 -14.21 3.54
C GLY A 233 1.86 -14.53 2.53
N PHE A 234 1.47 -15.79 2.50
CA PHE A 234 0.43 -16.30 1.62
C PHE A 234 -0.21 -17.57 2.20
N TYR A 235 -1.37 -17.96 1.68
CA TYR A 235 -2.01 -19.20 2.11
C TYR A 235 -1.65 -20.37 1.17
N ILE A 236 -1.50 -21.53 1.76
CA ILE A 236 -1.44 -22.82 1.04
C ILE A 236 -2.70 -23.60 1.38
N TYR A 237 -3.44 -23.99 0.35
CA TYR A 237 -4.55 -24.93 0.45
C TYR A 237 -4.06 -26.33 0.11
N GLU A 238 -4.33 -27.29 0.98
CA GLU A 238 -3.99 -28.69 0.77
C GLU A 238 -5.15 -29.57 1.23
N ASP A 239 -5.90 -30.12 0.29
CA ASP A 239 -7.00 -31.08 0.52
C ASP A 239 -7.97 -30.69 1.65
N GLY A 240 -8.44 -29.43 1.63
CA GLY A 240 -9.37 -28.88 2.61
C GLY A 240 -8.73 -28.20 3.81
N ARG A 241 -7.40 -28.22 3.93
CA ARG A 241 -6.66 -27.50 4.98
C ARG A 241 -6.08 -26.21 4.42
N LEU A 242 -6.16 -25.15 5.21
CA LEU A 242 -5.53 -23.87 4.90
C LEU A 242 -4.45 -23.57 5.93
N GLU A 243 -3.26 -23.28 5.43
CA GLU A 243 -2.11 -22.93 6.25
C GLU A 243 -1.51 -21.61 5.76
N PHE A 244 -1.34 -20.65 6.67
CA PHE A 244 -0.63 -19.41 6.36
C PHE A 244 0.88 -19.67 6.35
N GLN A 245 1.52 -19.36 5.23
CA GLN A 245 2.95 -19.48 5.06
C GLN A 245 3.60 -18.09 5.20
N PRO A 246 4.18 -17.76 6.36
CA PRO A 246 4.84 -16.46 6.55
C PRO A 246 6.12 -16.36 5.74
N LEU A 247 6.43 -15.13 5.30
CA LEU A 247 7.66 -14.76 4.61
C LEU A 247 8.47 -13.81 5.50
N GLU A 248 9.43 -14.37 6.23
CA GLU A 248 10.32 -13.60 7.10
C GLU A 248 11.58 -13.21 6.34
N LEU A 249 11.63 -12.00 5.79
CA LEU A 249 12.78 -11.47 5.06
C LEU A 249 13.75 -10.73 5.98
N LYS A 250 13.22 -9.92 6.86
CA LYS A 250 13.95 -9.09 7.82
C LYS A 250 13.25 -9.14 9.17
N LYS A 251 14.02 -9.06 10.24
CA LYS A 251 13.48 -8.88 11.59
C LYS A 251 12.92 -7.47 11.73
N ILE A 252 11.68 -7.34 12.21
CA ILE A 252 11.08 -6.04 12.54
C ILE A 252 11.32 -5.74 14.01
N ILE A 253 11.86 -4.57 14.32
CA ILE A 253 12.06 -4.07 15.67
C ILE A 253 11.23 -2.80 15.82
N LYS A 254 10.30 -2.81 16.77
CA LYS A 254 9.40 -1.69 17.05
C LYS A 254 9.89 -0.90 18.26
N LEU A 255 9.80 0.43 18.16
CA LEU A 255 9.90 1.36 19.26
C LEU A 255 8.64 2.23 19.26
N GLU A 256 7.88 2.18 20.34
CA GLU A 256 6.76 3.07 20.58
C GLU A 256 7.15 4.06 21.67
N LEU A 257 7.09 5.36 21.35
CA LEU A 257 7.40 6.45 22.26
C LEU A 257 6.10 7.18 22.61
N ASP A 258 5.72 7.11 23.84
CA ASP A 258 4.67 7.96 24.40
C ASP A 258 5.29 9.26 24.89
N ALA A 259 4.94 10.37 24.24
CA ALA A 259 5.44 11.71 24.53
C ALA A 259 4.52 12.49 25.47
N GLU A 260 3.41 11.91 25.91
CA GLU A 260 2.41 12.63 26.71
C GLU A 260 3.03 13.13 28.02
N GLY A 261 3.07 14.47 28.18
CA GLY A 261 3.64 15.13 29.36
C GLY A 261 5.15 14.99 29.54
N LYS A 262 5.89 14.50 28.54
CA LYS A 262 7.34 14.36 28.58
C LYS A 262 8.06 15.50 27.88
N SER A 263 9.28 15.79 28.29
CA SER A 263 10.16 16.73 27.60
C SER A 263 10.96 16.02 26.48
N PRO A 264 11.50 16.76 25.50
CA PRO A 264 12.41 16.21 24.49
C PRO A 264 13.63 15.50 25.10
N GLU A 265 14.16 16.01 26.20
CA GLU A 265 15.31 15.43 26.89
C GLU A 265 14.98 14.05 27.48
N ASN A 266 13.76 13.89 28.00
CA ASN A 266 13.30 12.58 28.50
C ASN A 266 13.17 11.57 27.37
N LEU A 267 12.60 12.00 26.23
CA LEU A 267 12.51 11.13 25.05
C LEU A 267 13.89 10.79 24.49
N ASN A 268 14.83 11.72 24.46
CA ASN A 268 16.20 11.47 24.00
C ASN A 268 16.89 10.41 24.87
N LYS A 269 16.71 10.41 26.18
CA LYS A 269 17.20 9.35 27.07
C LYS A 269 16.56 7.98 26.78
N GLU A 270 15.24 7.97 26.45
CA GLU A 270 14.59 6.73 26.05
C GLU A 270 15.14 6.18 24.73
N LEU A 271 15.45 7.06 23.76
CA LEU A 271 16.07 6.70 22.49
C LEU A 271 17.49 6.11 22.70
N GLU A 272 18.30 6.74 23.53
CA GLU A 272 19.64 6.25 23.89
C GLU A 272 19.54 4.87 24.55
N SER A 273 18.71 4.72 25.57
CA SER A 273 18.49 3.44 26.25
C SER A 273 18.01 2.34 25.30
N PHE A 274 17.13 2.66 24.36
CA PHE A 274 16.69 1.71 23.34
C PHE A 274 17.85 1.26 22.46
N ALA A 275 18.68 2.20 22.03
CA ALA A 275 19.82 1.89 21.18
C ALA A 275 20.87 1.02 21.89
N GLU A 276 21.06 1.19 23.19
CA GLU A 276 22.05 0.42 23.98
C GLU A 276 21.65 -1.05 24.19
N GLN A 277 20.37 -1.34 24.32
CA GLN A 277 19.85 -2.63 24.81
C GLN A 277 19.70 -3.73 23.75
N LYS A 278 19.84 -3.44 22.44
CA LYS A 278 19.48 -4.39 21.37
C LYS A 278 20.55 -4.53 20.30
N THR A 279 20.54 -5.69 19.66
CA THR A 279 21.23 -5.90 18.38
C THR A 279 20.29 -5.60 17.23
N PHE A 280 20.76 -4.83 16.26
CA PHE A 280 19.95 -4.36 15.13
C PHE A 280 20.40 -4.93 13.79
N ALA A 281 21.36 -5.85 13.82
CA ALA A 281 21.91 -6.42 12.59
C ALA A 281 20.83 -6.98 11.67
N ASP A 282 20.85 -6.53 10.41
CA ASP A 282 19.94 -6.94 9.33
C ASP A 282 18.44 -6.78 9.66
N SER A 283 18.09 -5.81 10.52
CA SER A 283 16.72 -5.55 10.96
C SER A 283 16.14 -4.27 10.35
N ILE A 284 14.83 -4.22 10.21
CA ILE A 284 14.07 -2.99 9.94
C ILE A 284 13.59 -2.46 11.29
N VAL A 285 14.02 -1.25 11.65
CA VAL A 285 13.61 -0.58 12.89
C VAL A 285 12.53 0.44 12.57
N ILE A 286 11.37 0.30 13.18
CA ILE A 286 10.24 1.21 12.99
C ILE A 286 9.91 1.90 14.32
N ILE A 287 9.85 3.23 14.28
CA ILE A 287 9.67 4.08 15.44
C ILE A 287 8.35 4.84 15.29
N ARG A 288 7.49 4.74 16.29
CA ARG A 288 6.26 5.54 16.39
C ARG A 288 6.38 6.43 17.61
N ALA A 289 6.23 7.74 17.42
CA ALA A 289 6.17 8.70 18.52
C ALA A 289 4.82 9.41 18.47
N ALA A 290 4.13 9.45 19.60
CA ALA A 290 2.80 10.07 19.72
C ALA A 290 2.67 10.71 21.11
N GLY A 291 1.75 11.68 21.22
CA GLY A 291 1.47 12.39 22.45
C GLY A 291 1.91 13.86 22.39
N LYS A 292 1.55 14.62 23.43
CA LYS A 292 1.83 16.05 23.55
C LYS A 292 3.01 16.28 24.48
N LEU A 293 4.08 16.87 23.94
CA LEU A 293 5.25 17.25 24.72
C LEU A 293 4.86 18.31 25.78
N LEU A 294 5.44 18.19 26.98
CA LEU A 294 5.27 19.14 28.07
C LEU A 294 5.82 20.53 27.70
N HIS A 295 6.92 20.58 26.98
CA HIS A 295 7.56 21.78 26.44
C HIS A 295 8.46 21.40 25.27
N GLY A 296 9.02 22.42 24.57
CA GLY A 296 9.90 22.20 23.42
C GLY A 296 9.11 21.80 22.16
N ARG A 297 9.82 21.37 21.14
CA ARG A 297 9.27 21.05 19.82
C ARG A 297 9.52 19.61 19.44
N PRO A 298 8.68 18.99 18.61
CA PRO A 298 8.96 17.66 18.03
C PRO A 298 10.34 17.53 17.37
N GLY A 299 10.88 18.66 16.82
CA GLY A 299 12.21 18.71 16.22
C GLY A 299 13.37 18.66 17.21
N ASP A 300 13.13 18.88 18.50
CA ASP A 300 14.14 18.82 19.56
C ASP A 300 14.41 17.37 20.01
N VAL A 301 13.60 16.42 19.56
CA VAL A 301 13.82 14.97 19.75
C VAL A 301 14.86 14.49 18.74
N ASP A 302 16.02 14.02 19.21
CA ASP A 302 17.16 13.71 18.36
C ASP A 302 17.08 12.31 17.70
N PHE A 303 16.10 12.16 16.83
CA PHE A 303 16.00 10.97 15.98
C PHE A 303 17.20 10.81 15.02
N ARG A 304 17.90 11.90 14.70
CA ARG A 304 19.04 11.85 13.78
C ARG A 304 20.21 11.06 14.37
N SER A 305 20.55 11.33 15.63
CA SER A 305 21.60 10.59 16.35
C SER A 305 21.20 9.13 16.52
N LEU A 306 19.95 8.85 16.90
CA LEU A 306 19.44 7.49 16.96
C LEU A 306 19.60 6.75 15.62
N PHE A 307 19.18 7.33 14.50
CA PHE A 307 19.29 6.68 13.19
C PHE A 307 20.75 6.33 12.87
N ARG A 308 21.67 7.27 13.11
CA ARG A 308 23.11 7.04 12.90
C ARG A 308 23.63 5.87 13.73
N GLU A 309 23.23 5.79 14.99
CA GLU A 309 23.63 4.71 15.88
C GLU A 309 23.04 3.36 15.45
N LEU A 310 21.75 3.31 15.10
CA LEU A 310 21.11 2.08 14.65
C LEU A 310 21.75 1.54 13.36
N TYR A 311 22.06 2.42 12.40
CA TYR A 311 22.80 2.02 11.19
C TYR A 311 24.23 1.58 11.51
N ALA A 312 24.93 2.23 12.45
CA ALA A 312 26.25 1.80 12.92
C ALA A 312 26.21 0.41 13.59
N LYS A 313 25.07 0.05 14.20
CA LYS A 313 24.80 -1.28 14.78
C LYS A 313 24.23 -2.28 13.79
N GLY A 314 24.26 -1.97 12.49
CA GLY A 314 23.92 -2.87 11.39
C GLY A 314 22.43 -2.95 11.04
N ALA A 315 21.60 -2.00 11.45
CA ALA A 315 20.21 -1.95 11.00
C ALA A 315 20.16 -1.87 9.46
N PHE A 316 19.30 -2.69 8.86
CA PHE A 316 19.08 -2.67 7.41
C PHE A 316 18.35 -1.40 6.97
N PHE A 317 17.31 -1.02 7.71
CA PHE A 317 16.54 0.19 7.44
C PHE A 317 15.92 0.74 8.73
N VAL A 318 15.86 2.07 8.85
CA VAL A 318 15.27 2.75 10.01
C VAL A 318 14.26 3.78 9.53
N MET A 319 13.05 3.74 10.06
CA MET A 319 12.02 4.72 9.75
C MET A 319 11.24 5.15 10.98
N ARG A 320 10.63 6.34 10.92
CA ARG A 320 9.80 6.86 11.99
C ARG A 320 8.47 7.41 11.48
N ASN A 321 7.47 7.36 12.34
CA ASN A 321 6.22 8.10 12.21
C ASN A 321 6.04 8.98 13.46
N THR A 322 6.08 10.29 13.26
CA THR A 322 5.92 11.31 14.29
C THR A 322 4.71 12.20 14.03
N SER A 323 3.78 11.79 13.17
CA SER A 323 2.61 12.58 12.77
C SER A 323 1.66 12.93 13.92
N ARG A 324 1.73 12.16 15.02
CA ARG A 324 0.95 12.36 16.23
C ARG A 324 1.77 12.92 17.39
N LEU A 325 3.00 13.35 17.14
CA LEU A 325 3.84 14.02 18.12
C LEU A 325 3.59 15.52 18.02
N THR A 326 3.05 16.12 19.07
CA THR A 326 2.67 17.55 19.15
C THR A 326 3.33 18.24 20.33
N SER A 327 3.23 19.54 20.45
CA SER A 327 3.68 20.29 21.62
C SER A 327 2.67 21.38 21.98
N GLU A 328 2.74 21.88 23.23
CA GLU A 328 1.88 23.00 23.67
C GLU A 328 2.13 24.28 22.90
N GLU A 329 3.36 24.50 22.47
CA GLU A 329 3.73 25.67 21.67
C GLU A 329 3.05 25.70 20.29
N PHE A 330 2.48 24.56 19.85
CA PHE A 330 1.69 24.41 18.63
C PHE A 330 0.22 24.08 18.92
N SER A 331 -0.31 24.57 20.06
CA SER A 331 -1.75 24.44 20.31
C SER A 331 -2.52 25.31 19.33
N GLU A 332 -3.24 24.64 18.43
CA GLU A 332 -4.35 25.13 17.61
C GLU A 332 -4.35 26.64 17.33
N VAL A 333 -3.93 27.02 16.15
CA VAL A 333 -4.45 28.23 15.53
C VAL A 333 -5.97 28.02 15.44
N LYS A 334 -6.73 28.55 16.41
CA LYS A 334 -8.18 28.62 16.33
C LYS A 334 -8.48 29.54 15.17
N VAL A 335 -8.72 28.95 14.01
CA VAL A 335 -9.20 29.71 12.86
C VAL A 335 -10.60 30.16 13.20
N HIS A 336 -10.76 31.42 13.54
CA HIS A 336 -12.08 32.04 13.68
C HIS A 336 -12.74 32.05 12.30
N SER A 337 -14.04 31.87 12.25
CA SER A 337 -14.82 31.94 11.02
C SER A 337 -14.67 33.32 10.37
N GLY A 338 -13.90 33.39 9.29
CA GLY A 338 -13.64 34.60 8.51
C GLY A 338 -13.56 34.30 7.02
N THR A 339 -13.36 35.28 6.19
CA THR A 339 -13.03 35.09 4.77
C THR A 339 -11.66 34.43 4.63
N ALA A 340 -11.38 33.78 3.48
CA ALA A 340 -10.10 33.12 3.23
C ALA A 340 -8.89 34.08 3.47
N ASP A 341 -9.04 35.33 3.06
CA ASP A 341 -8.00 36.38 3.24
C ASP A 341 -7.78 36.76 4.73
N GLU A 342 -8.83 36.80 5.54
CA GLU A 342 -8.74 37.09 6.99
C GLU A 342 -8.07 35.93 7.73
N ILE A 343 -8.37 34.69 7.33
CA ILE A 343 -7.77 33.49 7.88
C ILE A 343 -6.26 33.44 7.54
N GLU A 344 -5.91 33.76 6.29
CA GLU A 344 -4.51 33.80 5.83
C GLU A 344 -3.72 34.90 6.61
N ASP A 345 -4.30 36.09 6.79
CA ASP A 345 -3.70 37.18 7.57
C ASP A 345 -3.47 36.78 9.03
N GLU A 346 -4.42 36.15 9.66
CA GLU A 346 -4.30 35.72 11.05
C GLU A 346 -3.21 34.61 11.18
N MET A 347 -3.16 33.66 10.27
CA MET A 347 -2.12 32.62 10.25
C MET A 347 -0.72 33.20 10.07
N ILE A 348 -0.53 34.15 9.14
CA ILE A 348 0.75 34.82 8.90
C ILE A 348 1.21 35.59 10.13
N ARG A 349 0.33 36.39 10.73
CA ARG A 349 0.65 37.18 11.93
C ARG A 349 1.00 36.32 13.13
N ASN A 350 0.22 35.26 13.37
CA ASN A 350 0.46 34.31 14.45
C ASN A 350 1.83 33.63 14.27
N HIS A 351 2.13 33.13 13.07
CA HIS A 351 3.41 32.50 12.80
C HIS A 351 4.61 33.43 12.94
N LEU A 352 4.50 34.67 12.50
CA LEU A 352 5.55 35.69 12.68
C LEU A 352 5.71 36.11 14.15
N SER A 353 4.63 36.11 14.95
CA SER A 353 4.70 36.45 16.38
C SER A 353 5.38 35.35 17.21
N GLU A 354 5.29 34.10 16.78
CA GLU A 354 5.87 32.91 17.45
C GLU A 354 7.37 32.73 17.17
N GLN A 355 7.92 33.37 16.13
CA GLN A 355 9.35 33.24 15.81
C GLN A 355 10.20 34.06 16.76
N LYS A 356 10.96 33.41 17.66
CA LYS A 356 11.91 34.04 18.59
C LYS A 356 13.07 34.78 17.89
N HIS A 357 13.35 34.50 16.64
CA HIS A 357 14.35 35.23 15.83
C HIS A 357 13.64 35.85 14.61
N LYS A 358 13.21 37.08 14.75
CA LYS A 358 12.72 37.87 13.63
C LYS A 358 13.88 38.14 12.68
N ALA A 359 13.80 37.61 11.45
CA ALA A 359 14.71 38.09 10.40
C ALA A 359 14.43 39.60 10.18
N PRO A 360 15.44 40.47 10.23
CA PRO A 360 15.22 41.89 10.06
C PRO A 360 14.57 42.20 8.70
N GLY A 361 13.45 42.92 8.73
CA GLY A 361 12.78 43.36 7.50
C GLY A 361 11.69 42.45 6.97
N ILE A 362 11.36 41.34 7.62
CA ILE A 362 10.23 40.46 7.22
C ILE A 362 9.02 40.80 8.13
N ASP A 363 7.99 41.36 7.53
CA ASP A 363 6.69 41.62 8.16
C ASP A 363 5.57 40.81 7.48
N ALA A 364 4.35 40.91 8.02
CA ALA A 364 3.20 40.15 7.51
C ALA A 364 2.84 40.54 6.07
N ASP A 365 2.98 41.78 5.71
CA ASP A 365 2.63 42.29 4.39
C ASP A 365 3.64 41.80 3.34
N MET A 366 4.92 41.70 3.70
CA MET A 366 5.97 41.13 2.85
C MET A 366 5.76 39.64 2.63
N VAL A 367 5.42 38.86 3.68
CA VAL A 367 5.13 37.43 3.55
C VAL A 367 3.92 37.24 2.66
N LYS A 368 2.87 38.01 2.79
CA LYS A 368 1.67 37.95 1.96
C LYS A 368 1.98 38.27 0.49
N SER A 369 2.79 39.29 0.26
CA SER A 369 3.24 39.66 -1.09
C SER A 369 4.07 38.57 -1.73
N LEU A 370 4.92 37.89 -0.96
CA LEU A 370 5.71 36.73 -1.40
C LEU A 370 4.83 35.54 -1.77
N ILE A 371 3.85 35.20 -0.92
CA ILE A 371 2.90 34.12 -1.21
C ILE A 371 2.14 34.41 -2.51
N ARG A 372 1.65 35.64 -2.69
CA ARG A 372 0.95 36.04 -3.91
C ARG A 372 1.85 35.92 -5.16
N ALA A 373 3.08 36.44 -5.09
CA ALA A 373 4.02 36.34 -6.20
C ALA A 373 4.34 34.89 -6.58
N MET A 374 4.48 34.00 -5.59
CA MET A 374 4.77 32.59 -5.82
C MET A 374 3.52 31.77 -6.22
N SER A 375 2.32 32.27 -5.99
CA SER A 375 1.06 31.61 -6.35
C SER A 375 0.56 31.98 -7.76
N GLU A 376 1.25 32.90 -8.46
CA GLU A 376 0.89 33.24 -9.83
C GLU A 376 1.10 32.05 -10.77
N GLU A 377 0.07 31.72 -11.54
CA GLU A 377 0.14 30.65 -12.54
C GLU A 377 0.92 31.06 -13.78
N GLN A 378 1.42 30.06 -14.50
CA GLN A 378 2.04 30.23 -15.80
C GLN A 378 1.00 30.76 -16.80
N ARG A 379 1.32 31.83 -17.54
CA ARG A 379 0.40 32.44 -18.51
C ARG A 379 0.30 31.60 -19.78
N ASP A 380 -0.82 31.67 -20.46
CA ASP A 380 -1.03 30.98 -21.74
C ASP A 380 0.06 31.38 -22.75
N GLY A 381 0.80 30.40 -23.25
CA GLY A 381 1.90 30.60 -24.20
C GLY A 381 3.24 30.95 -23.57
N GLU A 382 3.34 31.18 -22.27
CA GLU A 382 4.58 31.48 -21.56
C GLU A 382 5.43 30.19 -21.43
N LYS A 383 6.71 30.26 -21.80
CA LYS A 383 7.61 29.12 -21.63
C LYS A 383 8.03 29.01 -20.15
N LYS A 384 8.36 27.80 -19.71
CA LYS A 384 8.73 27.52 -18.31
C LYS A 384 9.84 28.42 -17.79
N TYR A 385 10.88 28.66 -18.57
CA TYR A 385 11.99 29.56 -18.17
C TYR A 385 11.57 31.03 -18.05
N GLU A 386 10.61 31.49 -18.88
CA GLU A 386 10.06 32.87 -18.83
C GLU A 386 9.20 33.05 -17.57
N TYR A 387 8.42 32.03 -17.24
CA TYR A 387 7.66 31.97 -15.97
C TYR A 387 8.59 32.03 -14.75
N GLU A 388 9.62 31.16 -14.69
CA GLU A 388 10.58 31.12 -13.59
C GLU A 388 11.34 32.45 -13.44
N GLU A 389 11.72 33.11 -14.56
CA GLU A 389 12.38 34.39 -14.56
C GLU A 389 11.45 35.53 -14.11
N ARG A 390 10.18 35.50 -14.48
CA ARG A 390 9.16 36.46 -14.05
C ARG A 390 8.95 36.36 -12.53
N ILE A 391 8.68 35.16 -12.02
CA ILE A 391 8.50 34.95 -10.58
C ILE A 391 9.75 35.40 -9.80
N ARG A 392 10.93 35.05 -10.28
CA ARG A 392 12.19 35.48 -9.64
C ARG A 392 12.32 37.00 -9.57
N LYS A 393 12.06 37.71 -10.67
CA LYS A 393 12.09 39.18 -10.71
C LYS A 393 11.07 39.80 -9.74
N ASP A 394 9.90 39.21 -9.61
CA ASP A 394 8.87 39.73 -8.71
C ASP A 394 9.25 39.48 -7.24
N VAL A 395 9.87 38.36 -6.93
CA VAL A 395 10.43 38.06 -5.60
C VAL A 395 11.63 38.98 -5.28
N ASP A 396 12.58 39.17 -6.23
CA ASP A 396 13.76 40.04 -6.05
C ASP A 396 13.35 41.48 -5.75
N LYS A 397 12.27 42.02 -6.36
CA LYS A 397 11.72 43.34 -6.05
C LYS A 397 11.24 43.44 -4.61
N LEU A 398 10.65 42.37 -4.05
CA LEU A 398 10.15 42.37 -2.67
C LEU A 398 11.29 42.44 -1.65
N PHE A 399 12.45 41.90 -1.97
CA PHE A 399 13.64 41.90 -1.12
C PHE A 399 14.58 43.09 -1.39
N HIS A 400 14.23 43.97 -2.34
CA HIS A 400 15.12 45.08 -2.79
C HIS A 400 16.50 44.60 -3.26
N LEU A 401 16.58 43.43 -3.91
CA LEU A 401 17.77 42.80 -4.50
C LEU A 401 17.96 43.21 -5.95
#